data_717908271c1e33795ffbb88d77ed92a5
#
_entry.id   717908271c1e33795ffbb88d77ed92a5
#
_cell.length_a   1.000
_cell.length_b   1.000
_cell.length_c   1.000
_cell.angle_alpha   90.00
_cell.angle_beta   90.00
_cell.angle_gamma   90.00
#
_symmetry.space_group_name_H-M   'P 1'
#
loop_
_entity.id
_entity.type
_entity.pdbx_description
1 polymer ?
#
loop_
_entity_poly.entity_id
_entity_poly.type
_entity_poly.pdbx_seq_one_letter_code
_entity_poly.pdbx_strand_id
1 'polypeptide(L)'
;VLTLIPDSQRRTLDELLERLDFSVGERLSKQSAFWIMLTLSGVIAVAGIVADSTATVIGAMIVAPLSTPILGVGLGIVTARGRLILSSVTYVLIGVVLVTALGVVMSQLLPNPTSVLSNSQVLGRTSPTLVDLLAAIATGLVGAIAITRRDVGDVLPGVAIAISLVPPLGVVGVCLGSGAPSLALGAFVLFASNVVAMIITATIVMTIGRYGREAAELAVQAGAGPQRPRARAYVVLAIALVVVAIPMVANSLSSLWTRQVSTATDQWLAEAGYDSAEVTDVSWSGDSVTVSVLAPQELPPIEDLQNTVDDLVPWNPDVVVVHTVGGRLSPE
;
A
#
# COMPACT_ATOMS: atom_id res chain seq x y z
N VAL A 1 27.18 -21.81 -2.71
CA VAL A 1 26.79 -20.40 -2.92
C VAL A 1 25.27 -20.38 -3.09
N LEU A 2 24.57 -19.71 -2.18
CA LEU A 2 23.12 -19.50 -2.29
C LEU A 2 22.85 -18.56 -3.50
N THR A 3 22.42 -19.16 -4.62
CA THR A 3 21.96 -18.40 -5.78
C THR A 3 20.46 -18.08 -5.61
N LEU A 4 20.07 -16.83 -5.79
CA LEU A 4 18.67 -16.38 -5.65
C LEU A 4 17.74 -17.16 -6.58
N ILE A 5 18.20 -17.47 -7.79
CA ILE A 5 17.51 -18.26 -8.80
C ILE A 5 18.49 -19.34 -9.31
N PRO A 6 18.41 -20.59 -8.80
CA PRO A 6 19.19 -21.70 -9.32
C PRO A 6 18.80 -22.02 -10.77
N ASP A 7 19.75 -22.29 -11.64
CA ASP A 7 19.49 -22.55 -13.07
C ASP A 7 18.52 -23.72 -13.29
N SER A 8 18.57 -24.76 -12.43
CA SER A 8 17.67 -25.92 -12.49
C SER A 8 16.21 -25.59 -12.20
N GLN A 9 15.96 -24.53 -11.44
CA GLN A 9 14.62 -24.11 -11.02
C GLN A 9 14.14 -22.84 -11.73
N ARG A 10 15.01 -22.21 -12.50
CA ARG A 10 14.69 -21.00 -13.25
C ARG A 10 13.66 -21.29 -14.34
N ARG A 11 12.57 -20.53 -14.38
CA ARG A 11 11.64 -20.56 -15.50
C ARG A 11 12.29 -19.93 -16.73
N THR A 12 11.91 -20.40 -17.93
CA THR A 12 12.37 -19.80 -19.19
C THR A 12 11.65 -18.48 -19.43
N LEU A 13 12.19 -17.65 -20.34
CA LEU A 13 11.54 -16.41 -20.74
C LEU A 13 10.15 -16.65 -21.35
N ASP A 14 10.00 -17.71 -22.15
CA ASP A 14 8.73 -18.06 -22.79
C ASP A 14 7.67 -18.46 -21.72
N GLU A 15 8.05 -19.22 -20.70
CA GLU A 15 7.15 -19.54 -19.58
C GLU A 15 6.72 -18.29 -18.81
N LEU A 16 7.60 -17.30 -18.63
CA LEU A 16 7.23 -16.04 -18.00
C LEU A 16 6.34 -15.19 -18.88
N LEU A 17 6.61 -15.13 -20.18
CA LEU A 17 5.75 -14.42 -21.14
C LEU A 17 4.36 -15.06 -21.20
N GLU A 18 4.29 -16.38 -21.21
CA GLU A 18 3.01 -17.07 -21.18
C GLU A 18 2.20 -16.74 -19.92
N ARG A 19 2.85 -16.56 -18.76
CA ARG A 19 2.18 -16.24 -17.49
C ARG A 19 1.82 -14.77 -17.36
N LEU A 20 2.67 -13.85 -17.83
CA LEU A 20 2.57 -12.42 -17.53
C LEU A 20 2.05 -11.58 -18.72
N ASP A 21 2.07 -12.11 -19.94
CA ASP A 21 1.57 -11.43 -21.13
C ASP A 21 0.21 -11.99 -21.56
N PHE A 22 -0.83 -11.18 -21.41
CA PHE A 22 -2.19 -11.54 -21.84
C PHE A 22 -2.37 -11.63 -23.35
N SER A 23 -1.36 -11.26 -24.14
CA SER A 23 -1.38 -11.40 -25.61
C SER A 23 -0.79 -12.71 -26.11
N VAL A 24 -0.11 -13.48 -25.25
CA VAL A 24 0.55 -14.75 -25.56
C VAL A 24 -0.32 -15.94 -25.15
N GLY A 25 -0.42 -16.96 -25.98
CA GLY A 25 -1.22 -18.17 -25.71
C GLY A 25 -2.73 -17.92 -25.87
N GLU A 26 -3.55 -18.53 -25.00
CA GLU A 26 -5.01 -18.43 -25.04
C GLU A 26 -5.51 -17.07 -24.52
N ARG A 27 -5.39 -16.05 -25.37
CA ARG A 27 -5.66 -14.65 -25.03
C ARG A 27 -7.05 -14.44 -24.42
N LEU A 28 -8.11 -14.94 -25.04
CA LEU A 28 -9.49 -14.70 -24.59
C LEU A 28 -9.75 -15.33 -23.22
N SER A 29 -9.26 -16.55 -23.00
CA SER A 29 -9.38 -17.25 -21.74
C SER A 29 -8.70 -16.48 -20.60
N LYS A 30 -7.44 -16.05 -20.81
CA LYS A 30 -6.68 -15.29 -19.81
C LYS A 30 -7.33 -13.95 -19.48
N GLN A 31 -7.80 -13.22 -20.50
CA GLN A 31 -8.44 -11.91 -20.31
C GLN A 31 -9.79 -12.04 -19.61
N SER A 32 -10.63 -13.01 -20.00
CA SER A 32 -11.92 -13.22 -19.33
C SER A 32 -11.74 -13.64 -17.87
N ALA A 33 -10.81 -14.56 -17.60
CA ALA A 33 -10.47 -14.94 -16.22
C ALA A 33 -9.99 -13.75 -15.39
N PHE A 34 -9.09 -12.92 -15.94
CA PHE A 34 -8.61 -11.72 -15.27
C PHE A 34 -9.75 -10.78 -14.86
N TRP A 35 -10.63 -10.42 -15.79
CA TRP A 35 -11.70 -9.46 -15.53
C TRP A 35 -12.76 -10.01 -14.59
N ILE A 36 -13.15 -11.28 -14.73
CA ILE A 36 -14.13 -11.92 -13.85
C ILE A 36 -13.57 -11.99 -12.43
N MET A 37 -12.34 -12.49 -12.26
CA MET A 37 -11.72 -12.62 -10.95
C MET A 37 -11.47 -11.27 -10.29
N LEU A 38 -11.06 -10.24 -11.05
CA LEU A 38 -10.86 -8.89 -10.52
C LEU A 38 -12.18 -8.27 -10.06
N THR A 39 -13.25 -8.42 -10.85
CA THR A 39 -14.58 -7.90 -10.49
C THR A 39 -15.10 -8.57 -9.22
N LEU A 40 -15.05 -9.89 -9.14
CA LEU A 40 -15.50 -10.65 -7.96
C LEU A 40 -14.65 -10.29 -6.73
N SER A 41 -13.32 -10.26 -6.89
CA SER A 41 -12.41 -9.82 -5.82
C SER A 41 -12.72 -8.38 -5.36
N GLY A 42 -13.00 -7.46 -6.27
CA GLY A 42 -13.39 -6.09 -5.97
C GLY A 42 -14.69 -6.04 -5.14
N VAL A 43 -15.70 -6.79 -5.54
CA VAL A 43 -16.97 -6.88 -4.80
C VAL A 43 -16.74 -7.45 -3.38
N ILE A 44 -15.98 -8.54 -3.26
CA ILE A 44 -15.67 -9.16 -1.96
C ILE A 44 -14.87 -8.19 -1.08
N ALA A 45 -13.87 -7.49 -1.66
CA ALA A 45 -13.06 -6.52 -0.92
C ALA A 45 -13.92 -5.37 -0.38
N VAL A 46 -14.76 -4.76 -1.22
CA VAL A 46 -15.62 -3.65 -0.81
C VAL A 46 -16.67 -4.10 0.22
N ALA A 47 -17.27 -5.27 0.04
CA ALA A 47 -18.18 -5.84 1.03
C ALA A 47 -17.48 -6.08 2.38
N GLY A 48 -16.22 -6.58 2.36
CA GLY A 48 -15.42 -6.76 3.56
C GLY A 48 -15.04 -5.44 4.24
N ILE A 49 -14.76 -4.39 3.47
CA ILE A 49 -14.49 -3.04 3.98
C ILE A 49 -15.75 -2.48 4.66
N VAL A 50 -16.91 -2.55 4.00
CA VAL A 50 -18.18 -2.05 4.54
C VAL A 50 -18.58 -2.79 5.82
N ALA A 51 -18.37 -4.11 5.86
CA ALA A 51 -18.68 -4.95 7.01
C ALA A 51 -17.59 -4.94 8.12
N ASP A 52 -16.53 -4.15 7.96
CA ASP A 52 -15.33 -4.14 8.81
C ASP A 52 -14.74 -5.55 9.08
N SER A 53 -14.79 -6.41 8.05
CA SER A 53 -14.38 -7.82 8.15
C SER A 53 -13.00 -8.06 7.54
N THR A 54 -11.98 -8.18 8.37
CA THR A 54 -10.61 -8.50 7.95
C THR A 54 -10.54 -9.84 7.20
N ALA A 55 -11.27 -10.85 7.65
CA ALA A 55 -11.27 -12.17 7.01
C ALA A 55 -11.79 -12.10 5.56
N THR A 56 -12.88 -11.36 5.32
CA THR A 56 -13.45 -11.17 3.98
C THR A 56 -12.50 -10.40 3.08
N VAL A 57 -11.83 -9.35 3.61
CA VAL A 57 -10.84 -8.59 2.86
C VAL A 57 -9.64 -9.45 2.48
N ILE A 58 -9.14 -10.32 3.38
CA ILE A 58 -8.07 -11.28 3.07
C ILE A 58 -8.53 -12.26 1.98
N GLY A 59 -9.75 -12.76 2.05
CA GLY A 59 -10.33 -13.64 1.01
C GLY A 59 -10.31 -12.98 -0.38
N ALA A 60 -10.65 -11.69 -0.46
CA ALA A 60 -10.58 -10.93 -1.71
C ALA A 60 -9.15 -10.86 -2.28
N MET A 61 -8.14 -10.70 -1.41
CA MET A 61 -6.73 -10.59 -1.82
C MET A 61 -6.21 -11.86 -2.49
N ILE A 62 -6.68 -13.04 -2.04
CA ILE A 62 -6.28 -14.34 -2.61
C ILE A 62 -6.76 -14.48 -4.06
N VAL A 63 -7.93 -13.95 -4.35
CA VAL A 63 -8.60 -14.09 -5.65
C VAL A 63 -8.11 -13.04 -6.67
N ALA A 64 -7.58 -11.92 -6.19
CA ALA A 64 -7.23 -10.76 -7.00
C ALA A 64 -6.06 -11.01 -7.97
N PRO A 65 -6.23 -10.84 -9.31
CA PRO A 65 -5.19 -11.14 -10.28
C PRO A 65 -4.29 -9.94 -10.64
N LEU A 66 -4.37 -8.79 -9.92
CA LEU A 66 -3.65 -7.55 -10.29
C LEU A 66 -2.12 -7.69 -10.26
N SER A 67 -1.57 -8.65 -9.51
CA SER A 67 -0.12 -8.90 -9.48
C SER A 67 0.43 -9.32 -10.84
N THR A 68 -0.34 -10.04 -11.64
CA THR A 68 0.09 -10.52 -12.97
C THR A 68 0.51 -9.38 -13.92
N PRO A 69 -0.34 -8.39 -14.23
CA PRO A 69 0.08 -7.30 -15.09
C PRO A 69 1.16 -6.40 -14.46
N ILE A 70 1.18 -6.24 -13.13
CA ILE A 70 2.21 -5.44 -12.45
C ILE A 70 3.60 -6.09 -12.62
N LEU A 71 3.71 -7.40 -12.41
CA LEU A 71 4.94 -8.16 -12.68
C LEU A 71 5.29 -8.16 -14.17
N GLY A 72 4.28 -8.13 -15.06
CA GLY A 72 4.43 -7.97 -16.51
C GLY A 72 5.11 -6.66 -16.90
N VAL A 73 4.86 -5.55 -16.16
CA VAL A 73 5.60 -4.29 -16.36
C VAL A 73 7.10 -4.51 -16.09
N GLY A 74 7.45 -5.16 -14.96
CA GLY A 74 8.84 -5.46 -14.62
C GLY A 74 9.55 -6.29 -15.69
N LEU A 75 8.90 -7.37 -16.17
CA LEU A 75 9.41 -8.18 -17.26
C LEU A 75 9.59 -7.37 -18.55
N GLY A 76 8.62 -6.54 -18.89
CA GLY A 76 8.66 -5.67 -20.05
C GLY A 76 9.81 -4.65 -20.02
N ILE A 77 10.16 -4.13 -18.84
CA ILE A 77 11.31 -3.25 -18.63
C ILE A 77 12.61 -4.00 -18.89
N VAL A 78 12.79 -5.15 -18.24
CA VAL A 78 14.01 -5.96 -18.32
C VAL A 78 14.25 -6.48 -19.75
N THR A 79 13.20 -6.92 -20.42
CA THR A 79 13.27 -7.47 -21.80
C THR A 79 13.11 -6.41 -22.90
N ALA A 80 13.02 -5.13 -22.54
CA ALA A 80 12.80 -3.99 -23.44
C ALA A 80 11.55 -4.12 -24.33
N ARG A 81 10.52 -4.88 -23.92
CA ARG A 81 9.27 -5.11 -24.66
C ARG A 81 8.22 -4.03 -24.36
N GLY A 82 8.21 -2.94 -25.15
CA GLY A 82 7.29 -1.81 -24.94
C GLY A 82 5.80 -2.15 -25.03
N ARG A 83 5.43 -3.10 -25.87
CA ARG A 83 4.04 -3.56 -26.00
C ARG A 83 3.56 -4.25 -24.71
N LEU A 84 4.43 -5.05 -24.09
CA LEU A 84 4.12 -5.71 -22.81
C LEU A 84 3.93 -4.67 -21.71
N ILE A 85 4.81 -3.66 -21.62
CA ILE A 85 4.66 -2.57 -20.64
C ILE A 85 3.33 -1.86 -20.85
N LEU A 86 3.04 -1.42 -22.07
CA LEU A 86 1.82 -0.66 -22.39
C LEU A 86 0.56 -1.48 -22.09
N SER A 87 0.52 -2.72 -22.54
CA SER A 87 -0.59 -3.64 -22.26
C SER A 87 -0.79 -3.82 -20.75
N SER A 88 0.26 -4.16 -20.02
CA SER A 88 0.22 -4.38 -18.56
C SER A 88 -0.24 -3.14 -17.79
N VAL A 89 0.29 -1.95 -18.13
CA VAL A 89 -0.14 -0.69 -17.54
C VAL A 89 -1.63 -0.43 -17.81
N THR A 90 -2.09 -0.70 -19.04
CA THR A 90 -3.52 -0.55 -19.39
C THR A 90 -4.41 -1.45 -18.54
N TYR A 91 -4.03 -2.73 -18.34
CA TYR A 91 -4.78 -3.64 -17.46
C TYR A 91 -4.83 -3.14 -16.02
N VAL A 92 -3.71 -2.62 -15.50
CA VAL A 92 -3.67 -2.04 -14.14
C VAL A 92 -4.57 -0.82 -14.06
N LEU A 93 -4.48 0.13 -14.99
CA LEU A 93 -5.28 1.36 -14.97
C LEU A 93 -6.78 1.08 -15.07
N ILE A 94 -7.21 0.20 -15.97
CA ILE A 94 -8.61 -0.20 -16.08
C ILE A 94 -9.05 -0.93 -14.79
N GLY A 95 -8.18 -1.77 -14.22
CA GLY A 95 -8.43 -2.44 -12.94
C GLY A 95 -8.61 -1.46 -11.78
N VAL A 96 -7.79 -0.41 -11.71
CA VAL A 96 -7.93 0.69 -10.73
C VAL A 96 -9.30 1.35 -10.87
N VAL A 97 -9.68 1.73 -12.09
CA VAL A 97 -10.98 2.36 -12.34
C VAL A 97 -12.14 1.43 -11.96
N LEU A 98 -12.06 0.14 -12.34
CA LEU A 98 -13.09 -0.85 -12.04
C LEU A 98 -13.30 -1.02 -10.54
N VAL A 99 -12.25 -1.28 -9.77
CA VAL A 99 -12.37 -1.53 -8.33
C VAL A 99 -12.78 -0.27 -7.58
N THR A 100 -12.24 0.89 -7.96
CA THR A 100 -12.64 2.18 -7.39
C THR A 100 -14.12 2.47 -7.68
N ALA A 101 -14.59 2.24 -8.90
CA ALA A 101 -16.00 2.42 -9.25
C ALA A 101 -16.91 1.50 -8.44
N LEU A 102 -16.53 0.22 -8.23
CA LEU A 102 -17.26 -0.69 -7.35
C LEU A 102 -17.36 -0.14 -5.92
N GLY A 103 -16.27 0.42 -5.37
CA GLY A 103 -16.27 1.06 -4.05
C GLY A 103 -17.22 2.26 -3.98
N VAL A 104 -17.19 3.14 -4.99
CA VAL A 104 -18.10 4.30 -5.09
C VAL A 104 -19.56 3.84 -5.15
N VAL A 105 -19.88 2.88 -6.02
CA VAL A 105 -21.25 2.40 -6.17
C VAL A 105 -21.75 1.76 -4.87
N MET A 106 -20.95 0.91 -4.24
CA MET A 106 -21.32 0.25 -2.98
C MET A 106 -21.52 1.25 -1.84
N SER A 107 -20.70 2.29 -1.73
CA SER A 107 -20.87 3.31 -0.69
C SER A 107 -22.18 4.10 -0.86
N GLN A 108 -22.60 4.36 -2.10
CA GLN A 108 -23.87 5.05 -2.39
C GLN A 108 -25.12 4.20 -2.07
N LEU A 109 -24.97 2.88 -1.94
CA LEU A 109 -26.07 1.99 -1.53
C LEU A 109 -26.22 1.92 -0.01
N LEU A 110 -25.30 2.48 0.77
CA LEU A 110 -25.35 2.48 2.23
C LEU A 110 -26.32 3.57 2.74
N PRO A 111 -27.11 3.28 3.80
CA PRO A 111 -27.95 4.29 4.43
C PRO A 111 -27.16 5.49 5.00
N ASN A 112 -25.95 5.23 5.53
CA ASN A 112 -25.03 6.22 6.08
C ASN A 112 -23.61 5.98 5.53
N PRO A 113 -23.27 6.53 4.35
CA PRO A 113 -21.96 6.30 3.73
C PRO A 113 -20.77 6.74 4.59
N THR A 114 -20.94 7.77 5.43
CA THR A 114 -19.88 8.31 6.29
C THR A 114 -19.52 7.41 7.47
N SER A 115 -20.42 6.51 7.92
CA SER A 115 -20.14 5.60 9.03
C SER A 115 -19.01 4.61 8.74
N VAL A 116 -18.77 4.30 7.46
CA VAL A 116 -17.70 3.39 7.03
C VAL A 116 -16.32 4.03 7.19
N LEU A 117 -16.22 5.36 7.23
CA LEU A 117 -14.94 6.07 7.32
C LEU A 117 -14.21 5.84 8.65
N SER A 118 -14.94 5.45 9.71
CA SER A 118 -14.38 5.10 11.03
C SER A 118 -14.01 3.62 11.17
N ASN A 119 -14.26 2.78 10.14
CA ASN A 119 -13.95 1.36 10.16
C ASN A 119 -12.43 1.11 10.17
N SER A 120 -12.00 0.06 10.88
CA SER A 120 -10.59 -0.35 10.97
C SER A 120 -9.98 -0.62 9.60
N GLN A 121 -10.77 -1.14 8.66
CA GLN A 121 -10.36 -1.44 7.28
C GLN A 121 -10.05 -0.17 6.46
N VAL A 122 -10.73 0.93 6.75
CA VAL A 122 -10.49 2.23 6.12
C VAL A 122 -9.31 2.92 6.79
N LEU A 123 -9.35 3.09 8.12
CA LEU A 123 -8.33 3.81 8.88
C LEU A 123 -6.93 3.21 8.69
N GLY A 124 -6.82 1.87 8.72
CA GLY A 124 -5.54 1.17 8.53
C GLY A 124 -4.95 1.28 7.11
N ARG A 125 -5.65 1.91 6.15
CA ARG A 125 -5.17 2.04 4.76
C ARG A 125 -5.09 3.48 4.26
N THR A 126 -5.54 4.44 5.04
CA THR A 126 -5.60 5.85 4.63
C THR A 126 -4.40 6.68 5.06
N SER A 127 -3.56 6.13 5.95
CA SER A 127 -2.35 6.80 6.45
C SER A 127 -1.13 5.87 6.32
N PRO A 128 -0.69 5.55 5.08
CA PRO A 128 0.42 4.62 4.85
C PRO A 128 1.73 5.18 5.38
N THR A 129 2.55 4.28 5.95
CA THR A 129 3.82 4.56 6.60
C THR A 129 5.00 3.90 5.87
N LEU A 130 6.24 4.20 6.31
CA LEU A 130 7.44 3.53 5.80
C LEU A 130 7.45 2.02 6.09
N VAL A 131 6.77 1.58 7.16
CA VAL A 131 6.64 0.15 7.46
C VAL A 131 5.84 -0.56 6.38
N ASP A 132 4.78 0.09 5.86
CA ASP A 132 3.99 -0.45 4.74
C ASP A 132 4.83 -0.56 3.46
N LEU A 133 5.69 0.44 3.19
CA LEU A 133 6.61 0.40 2.05
C LEU A 133 7.64 -0.75 2.19
N LEU A 134 8.20 -0.94 3.39
CA LEU A 134 9.11 -2.05 3.66
C LEU A 134 8.42 -3.40 3.45
N ALA A 135 7.20 -3.55 3.96
CA ALA A 135 6.39 -4.75 3.75
C ALA A 135 6.10 -4.97 2.25
N ALA A 136 5.78 -3.91 1.49
CA ALA A 136 5.55 -3.98 0.06
C ALA A 136 6.80 -4.42 -0.73
N ILE A 137 7.99 -3.94 -0.34
CA ILE A 137 9.26 -4.36 -0.95
C ILE A 137 9.52 -5.84 -0.63
N ALA A 138 9.36 -6.28 0.61
CA ALA A 138 9.58 -7.67 1.01
C ALA A 138 8.62 -8.61 0.27
N THR A 139 7.34 -8.30 0.24
CA THR A 139 6.31 -9.12 -0.43
C THR A 139 6.48 -9.10 -1.96
N GLY A 140 6.87 -7.96 -2.52
CA GLY A 140 7.20 -7.83 -3.94
C GLY A 140 8.40 -8.71 -4.34
N LEU A 141 9.44 -8.80 -3.48
CA LEU A 141 10.57 -9.71 -3.68
C LEU A 141 10.11 -11.18 -3.67
N VAL A 142 9.29 -11.57 -2.68
CA VAL A 142 8.74 -12.93 -2.62
C VAL A 142 7.94 -13.24 -3.88
N GLY A 143 7.08 -12.33 -4.34
CA GLY A 143 6.30 -12.48 -5.57
C GLY A 143 7.17 -12.63 -6.82
N ALA A 144 8.20 -11.80 -6.96
CA ALA A 144 9.12 -11.86 -8.07
C ALA A 144 9.95 -13.14 -8.09
N ILE A 145 10.39 -13.64 -6.93
CA ILE A 145 11.08 -14.92 -6.79
C ILE A 145 10.14 -16.07 -7.14
N ALA A 146 8.93 -16.09 -6.59
CA ALA A 146 7.96 -17.15 -6.78
C ALA A 146 7.53 -17.30 -8.26
N ILE A 147 7.39 -16.19 -9.00
CA ILE A 147 7.06 -16.24 -10.43
C ILE A 147 8.23 -16.71 -11.29
N THR A 148 9.49 -16.47 -10.86
CA THR A 148 10.69 -16.81 -11.63
C THR A 148 11.20 -18.22 -11.35
N ARG A 149 10.79 -18.86 -10.24
CA ARG A 149 11.21 -20.19 -9.84
C ARG A 149 10.07 -21.22 -9.98
N ARG A 150 10.42 -22.47 -10.29
CA ARG A 150 9.46 -23.57 -10.42
C ARG A 150 9.14 -24.22 -9.07
N ASP A 151 10.14 -24.37 -8.21
CA ASP A 151 10.05 -25.06 -6.92
C ASP A 151 9.30 -24.30 -5.82
N VAL A 152 9.05 -23.02 -6.01
CA VAL A 152 8.27 -22.18 -5.07
C VAL A 152 6.93 -21.68 -5.65
N GLY A 153 6.46 -22.32 -6.72
CA GLY A 153 5.18 -21.96 -7.36
C GLY A 153 3.97 -22.04 -6.42
N ASP A 154 4.00 -22.96 -5.48
CA ASP A 154 2.91 -23.17 -4.49
C ASP A 154 2.84 -22.06 -3.43
N VAL A 155 3.87 -21.21 -3.34
CA VAL A 155 3.88 -20.03 -2.44
C VAL A 155 3.09 -18.87 -3.04
N LEU A 156 2.81 -18.87 -4.35
CA LEU A 156 2.12 -17.77 -5.05
C LEU A 156 0.77 -17.36 -4.41
N PRO A 157 -0.11 -18.28 -3.93
CA PRO A 157 -1.32 -17.88 -3.23
C PRO A 157 -1.04 -17.09 -1.95
N GLY A 158 0.00 -17.48 -1.18
CA GLY A 158 0.43 -16.76 0.04
C GLY A 158 0.98 -15.38 -0.28
N VAL A 159 1.68 -15.21 -1.41
CA VAL A 159 2.17 -13.92 -1.89
C VAL A 159 1.00 -13.00 -2.25
N ALA A 160 -0.03 -13.51 -2.91
CA ALA A 160 -1.22 -12.73 -3.23
C ALA A 160 -1.91 -12.18 -1.98
N ILE A 161 -1.92 -12.94 -0.87
CA ILE A 161 -2.43 -12.48 0.44
C ILE A 161 -1.56 -11.35 1.00
N ALA A 162 -0.24 -11.47 0.87
CA ALA A 162 0.69 -10.48 1.43
C ALA A 162 0.72 -9.15 0.66
N ILE A 163 0.43 -9.17 -0.65
CA ILE A 163 0.40 -7.97 -1.50
C ILE A 163 -1.02 -7.41 -1.55
N SER A 164 -1.30 -6.48 -0.67
CA SER A 164 -2.60 -5.79 -0.61
C SER A 164 -2.75 -4.80 -1.78
N LEU A 165 -3.34 -5.24 -2.90
CA LEU A 165 -3.57 -4.39 -4.08
C LEU A 165 -5.03 -3.95 -4.21
N VAL A 166 -5.99 -4.90 -4.14
CA VAL A 166 -7.40 -4.62 -4.36
C VAL A 166 -8.05 -3.90 -3.18
N PRO A 167 -7.81 -4.26 -1.90
CA PRO A 167 -8.45 -3.58 -0.78
C PRO A 167 -8.15 -2.07 -0.69
N PRO A 168 -6.91 -1.57 -0.88
CA PRO A 168 -6.69 -0.13 -0.92
C PRO A 168 -7.51 0.59 -2.00
N LEU A 169 -7.69 -0.02 -3.18
CA LEU A 169 -8.54 0.54 -4.24
C LEU A 169 -10.02 0.54 -3.86
N GLY A 170 -10.48 -0.50 -3.17
CA GLY A 170 -11.82 -0.54 -2.59
C GLY A 170 -12.03 0.61 -1.59
N VAL A 171 -11.05 0.86 -0.71
CA VAL A 171 -11.06 1.99 0.23
C VAL A 171 -11.06 3.33 -0.51
N VAL A 172 -10.25 3.49 -1.58
CA VAL A 172 -10.31 4.70 -2.45
C VAL A 172 -11.74 4.95 -2.92
N GLY A 173 -12.38 3.91 -3.45
CA GLY A 173 -13.76 4.03 -3.95
C GLY A 173 -14.75 4.38 -2.86
N VAL A 174 -14.71 3.70 -1.72
CA VAL A 174 -15.59 3.96 -0.58
C VAL A 174 -15.39 5.38 -0.05
N CYS A 175 -14.15 5.83 0.15
CA CYS A 175 -13.86 7.19 0.62
C CYS A 175 -14.33 8.26 -0.37
N LEU A 176 -14.15 8.07 -1.69
CA LEU A 176 -14.65 8.99 -2.70
C LEU A 176 -16.18 9.07 -2.70
N GLY A 177 -16.85 7.91 -2.63
CA GLY A 177 -18.30 7.84 -2.58
C GLY A 177 -18.90 8.36 -1.28
N SER A 178 -18.13 8.40 -0.19
CA SER A 178 -18.53 8.96 1.11
C SER A 178 -18.09 10.41 1.31
N GLY A 179 -17.54 11.08 0.28
CA GLY A 179 -17.16 12.49 0.33
C GLY A 179 -15.88 12.81 1.10
N ALA A 180 -14.97 11.83 1.26
CA ALA A 180 -13.70 11.97 1.97
C ALA A 180 -12.47 11.82 1.02
N PRO A 181 -12.20 12.77 0.11
CA PRO A 181 -11.15 12.67 -0.89
C PRO A 181 -9.73 12.62 -0.31
N SER A 182 -9.49 13.23 0.85
CA SER A 182 -8.20 13.18 1.54
C SER A 182 -7.85 11.76 1.99
N LEU A 183 -8.80 11.03 2.57
CA LEU A 183 -8.64 9.63 2.94
C LEU A 183 -8.46 8.74 1.70
N ALA A 184 -9.20 9.03 0.62
CA ALA A 184 -9.03 8.33 -0.65
C ALA A 184 -7.60 8.49 -1.20
N LEU A 185 -7.02 9.70 -1.10
CA LEU A 185 -5.64 9.93 -1.53
C LEU A 185 -4.65 9.09 -0.72
N GLY A 186 -4.80 9.01 0.60
CA GLY A 186 -3.95 8.17 1.45
C GLY A 186 -4.00 6.69 1.04
N ALA A 187 -5.20 6.15 0.82
CA ALA A 187 -5.38 4.77 0.35
C ALA A 187 -4.80 4.55 -1.07
N PHE A 188 -4.89 5.56 -1.94
CA PHE A 188 -4.27 5.51 -3.27
C PHE A 188 -2.75 5.51 -3.19
N VAL A 189 -2.15 6.29 -2.29
CA VAL A 189 -0.69 6.27 -2.02
C VAL A 189 -0.25 4.87 -1.57
N LEU A 190 -1.00 4.20 -0.70
CA LEU A 190 -0.73 2.82 -0.28
C LEU A 190 -0.77 1.85 -1.47
N PHE A 191 -1.78 1.94 -2.33
CA PHE A 191 -1.84 1.15 -3.55
C PHE A 191 -0.65 1.43 -4.47
N ALA A 192 -0.36 2.70 -4.75
CA ALA A 192 0.72 3.11 -5.64
C ALA A 192 2.09 2.65 -5.13
N SER A 193 2.35 2.74 -3.82
CA SER A 193 3.59 2.26 -3.20
C SER A 193 3.77 0.76 -3.38
N ASN A 194 2.71 -0.03 -3.20
CA ASN A 194 2.73 -1.48 -3.42
C ASN A 194 3.02 -1.83 -4.90
N VAL A 195 2.40 -1.10 -5.84
CA VAL A 195 2.66 -1.28 -7.29
C VAL A 195 4.10 -0.95 -7.63
N VAL A 196 4.61 0.20 -7.19
CA VAL A 196 5.99 0.65 -7.47
C VAL A 196 7.00 -0.32 -6.85
N ALA A 197 6.81 -0.71 -5.60
CA ALA A 197 7.66 -1.68 -4.91
C ALA A 197 7.71 -3.02 -5.67
N MET A 198 6.55 -3.52 -6.12
CA MET A 198 6.46 -4.76 -6.87
C MET A 198 7.14 -4.67 -8.25
N ILE A 199 7.00 -3.57 -8.98
CA ILE A 199 7.66 -3.39 -10.29
C ILE A 199 9.18 -3.32 -10.08
N ILE A 200 9.66 -2.60 -9.06
CA ILE A 200 11.10 -2.49 -8.76
C ILE A 200 11.68 -3.85 -8.40
N THR A 201 11.05 -4.57 -7.48
CA THR A 201 11.52 -5.89 -7.03
C THR A 201 11.49 -6.92 -8.15
N ALA A 202 10.43 -6.93 -8.98
CA ALA A 202 10.36 -7.76 -10.18
C ALA A 202 11.49 -7.43 -11.16
N THR A 203 11.74 -6.13 -11.41
CA THR A 203 12.81 -5.68 -12.29
C THR A 203 14.19 -6.13 -11.78
N ILE A 204 14.45 -6.01 -10.46
CA ILE A 204 15.70 -6.46 -9.84
C ILE A 204 15.86 -7.98 -9.97
N VAL A 205 14.86 -8.75 -9.53
CA VAL A 205 14.93 -10.22 -9.55
C VAL A 205 15.07 -10.76 -10.98
N MET A 206 14.31 -10.22 -11.93
CA MET A 206 14.39 -10.64 -13.33
C MET A 206 15.71 -10.20 -14.01
N THR A 207 16.32 -9.09 -13.57
CA THR A 207 17.65 -8.68 -14.03
C THR A 207 18.72 -9.65 -13.50
N ILE A 208 18.67 -10.02 -12.23
CA ILE A 208 19.54 -11.03 -11.62
C ILE A 208 19.35 -12.38 -12.33
N GLY A 209 18.10 -12.74 -12.67
CA GLY A 209 17.74 -13.94 -13.43
C GLY A 209 18.17 -13.92 -14.91
N ARG A 210 18.84 -12.85 -15.38
CA ARG A 210 19.40 -12.69 -16.74
C ARG A 210 18.36 -12.73 -17.88
N TYR A 211 17.08 -12.46 -17.61
CA TYR A 211 16.03 -12.47 -18.63
C TYR A 211 16.23 -11.41 -19.72
N GLY A 212 16.88 -10.30 -19.41
CA GLY A 212 17.25 -9.28 -20.37
C GLY A 212 18.28 -9.75 -21.41
N ARG A 213 19.26 -10.58 -20.98
CA ARG A 213 20.26 -11.18 -21.87
C ARG A 213 19.62 -12.22 -22.79
N GLU A 214 18.81 -13.12 -22.24
CA GLU A 214 18.06 -14.13 -22.99
C GLU A 214 17.17 -13.47 -24.05
N ALA A 215 16.45 -12.39 -23.69
CA ALA A 215 15.64 -11.64 -24.65
C ALA A 215 16.47 -10.99 -25.76
N ALA A 216 17.65 -10.46 -25.43
CA ALA A 216 18.55 -9.85 -26.42
C ALA A 216 19.13 -10.89 -27.38
N GLU A 217 19.55 -12.07 -26.90
CA GLU A 217 20.04 -13.17 -27.70
C GLU A 217 18.98 -13.68 -28.67
N LEU A 218 17.75 -13.89 -28.21
CA LEU A 218 16.62 -14.28 -29.06
C LEU A 218 16.29 -13.21 -30.12
N ALA A 219 16.39 -11.92 -29.78
CA ALA A 219 16.17 -10.84 -30.72
C ALA A 219 17.21 -10.81 -31.86
N VAL A 220 18.49 -11.03 -31.52
CA VAL A 220 19.59 -11.13 -32.50
C VAL A 220 19.38 -12.33 -33.39
N GLN A 221 19.00 -13.51 -32.88
CA GLN A 221 18.70 -14.70 -33.65
C GLN A 221 17.53 -14.47 -34.63
N ALA A 222 16.55 -13.64 -34.23
CA ALA A 222 15.43 -13.24 -35.10
C ALA A 222 15.76 -12.12 -36.08
N GLY A 223 17.03 -11.70 -36.21
CA GLY A 223 17.47 -10.65 -37.12
C GLY A 223 17.13 -9.23 -36.69
N ALA A 224 16.71 -9.04 -35.44
CA ALA A 224 16.48 -7.69 -34.87
C ALA A 224 17.79 -7.05 -34.47
N GLY A 225 17.90 -5.72 -34.61
CA GLY A 225 19.06 -4.96 -34.17
C GLY A 225 19.20 -4.98 -32.65
N PRO A 226 20.39 -4.61 -32.08
CA PRO A 226 20.65 -4.61 -30.65
C PRO A 226 19.64 -3.74 -29.90
N GLN A 227 18.92 -4.33 -28.95
CA GLN A 227 17.97 -3.61 -28.11
C GLN A 227 18.74 -2.84 -27.02
N ARG A 228 18.54 -1.53 -26.97
CA ARG A 228 19.16 -0.68 -25.93
C ARG A 228 18.42 -0.83 -24.61
N PRO A 229 19.15 -0.96 -23.49
CA PRO A 229 18.52 -0.93 -22.16
C PRO A 229 17.68 0.35 -21.99
N ARG A 230 16.50 0.20 -21.42
CA ARG A 230 15.60 1.34 -21.21
C ARG A 230 15.99 2.11 -19.93
N ALA A 231 17.13 2.79 -19.97
CA ALA A 231 17.59 3.66 -18.87
C ALA A 231 16.47 4.60 -18.38
N ARG A 232 15.65 5.13 -19.31
CA ARG A 232 14.49 5.97 -18.96
C ARG A 232 13.48 5.27 -18.04
N ALA A 233 13.26 3.96 -18.17
CA ALA A 233 12.32 3.23 -17.33
C ALA A 233 12.83 3.13 -15.89
N TYR A 234 14.13 2.92 -15.69
CA TYR A 234 14.72 2.92 -14.35
C TYR A 234 14.66 4.29 -13.68
N VAL A 235 14.87 5.37 -14.45
CA VAL A 235 14.71 6.74 -13.93
C VAL A 235 13.26 7.00 -13.52
N VAL A 236 12.28 6.60 -14.35
CA VAL A 236 10.85 6.73 -14.02
C VAL A 236 10.50 5.95 -12.75
N LEU A 237 11.03 4.72 -12.59
CA LEU A 237 10.79 3.93 -11.37
C LEU A 237 11.42 4.58 -10.13
N ALA A 238 12.62 5.14 -10.26
CA ALA A 238 13.28 5.86 -9.16
C ALA A 238 12.47 7.09 -8.75
N ILE A 239 12.00 7.89 -9.72
CA ILE A 239 11.13 9.04 -9.47
C ILE A 239 9.81 8.58 -8.82
N ALA A 240 9.17 7.53 -9.35
CA ALA A 240 7.93 7.01 -8.78
C ALA A 240 8.11 6.55 -7.32
N LEU A 241 9.24 5.88 -7.01
CA LEU A 241 9.56 5.49 -5.63
C LEU A 241 9.68 6.72 -4.71
N VAL A 242 10.38 7.76 -5.15
CA VAL A 242 10.53 9.01 -4.37
C VAL A 242 9.17 9.66 -4.15
N VAL A 243 8.34 9.76 -5.19
CA VAL A 243 7.00 10.39 -5.10
C VAL A 243 6.11 9.66 -4.09
N VAL A 244 6.11 8.33 -4.05
CA VAL A 244 5.30 7.59 -3.07
C VAL A 244 5.95 7.56 -1.67
N ALA A 245 7.27 7.65 -1.58
CA ALA A 245 7.97 7.64 -0.30
C ALA A 245 7.76 8.95 0.49
N ILE A 246 7.65 10.10 -0.19
CA ILE A 246 7.49 11.41 0.48
C ILE A 246 6.29 11.42 1.45
N PRO A 247 5.04 11.13 1.03
CA PRO A 247 3.90 11.12 1.96
C PRO A 247 4.03 10.04 3.04
N MET A 248 4.67 8.90 2.74
CA MET A 248 4.88 7.82 3.72
C MET A 248 5.89 8.23 4.79
N VAL A 249 6.96 8.95 4.41
CA VAL A 249 7.90 9.55 5.37
C VAL A 249 7.18 10.57 6.24
N ALA A 250 6.41 11.48 5.64
CA ALA A 250 5.64 12.48 6.37
C ALA A 250 4.69 11.83 7.37
N ASN A 251 3.90 10.83 6.96
CA ASN A 251 3.00 10.09 7.86
C ASN A 251 3.75 9.36 8.98
N SER A 252 4.91 8.75 8.66
CA SER A 252 5.72 8.07 9.67
C SER A 252 6.27 9.03 10.72
N LEU A 253 6.76 10.19 10.29
CA LEU A 253 7.24 11.24 11.20
C LEU A 253 6.10 11.79 12.05
N SER A 254 4.95 12.12 11.44
CA SER A 254 3.77 12.55 12.19
C SER A 254 3.34 11.55 13.24
N SER A 255 3.33 10.26 12.90
CA SER A 255 3.01 9.19 13.85
C SER A 255 4.01 9.08 15.00
N LEU A 256 5.31 9.30 14.73
CA LEU A 256 6.35 9.32 15.75
C LEU A 256 6.17 10.50 16.71
N TRP A 257 5.99 11.72 16.17
CA TRP A 257 5.77 12.91 16.99
C TRP A 257 4.48 12.84 17.77
N THR A 258 3.39 12.35 17.19
CA THR A 258 2.13 12.12 17.92
C THR A 258 2.33 11.22 19.14
N ARG A 259 3.07 10.11 19.00
CA ARG A 259 3.38 9.20 20.11
C ARG A 259 4.28 9.87 21.15
N GLN A 260 5.28 10.62 20.73
CA GLN A 260 6.19 11.33 21.66
C GLN A 260 5.43 12.38 22.46
N VAL A 261 4.59 13.19 21.81
CA VAL A 261 3.74 14.19 22.48
C VAL A 261 2.74 13.53 23.42
N SER A 262 2.09 12.44 23.01
CA SER A 262 1.19 11.68 23.89
C SER A 262 1.93 11.18 25.15
N THR A 263 3.10 10.56 24.98
CA THR A 263 3.92 10.06 26.10
C THR A 263 4.39 11.20 27.02
N ALA A 264 4.81 12.32 26.45
CA ALA A 264 5.21 13.50 27.21
C ALA A 264 4.03 14.09 28.01
N THR A 265 2.84 14.10 27.41
CA THR A 265 1.62 14.54 28.10
C THR A 265 1.25 13.61 29.24
N ASP A 266 1.33 12.28 29.03
CA ASP A 266 1.07 11.30 30.10
C ASP A 266 2.06 11.46 31.27
N GLN A 267 3.34 11.73 30.97
CA GLN A 267 4.36 12.01 32.01
C GLN A 267 4.09 13.31 32.73
N TRP A 268 3.78 14.39 32.02
CA TRP A 268 3.42 15.68 32.63
C TRP A 268 2.21 15.57 33.57
N LEU A 269 1.18 14.80 33.18
CA LEU A 269 0.03 14.53 34.03
C LEU A 269 0.41 13.70 35.28
N ALA A 270 1.22 12.66 35.10
CA ALA A 270 1.65 11.79 36.23
C ALA A 270 2.55 12.52 37.23
N GLU A 271 3.50 13.35 36.75
CA GLU A 271 4.37 14.17 37.65
C GLU A 271 3.58 15.19 38.47
N ALA A 272 2.47 15.69 37.94
CA ALA A 272 1.56 16.57 38.65
C ALA A 272 0.56 15.82 39.58
N GLY A 273 0.61 14.47 39.60
CA GLY A 273 -0.27 13.66 40.48
C GLY A 273 -1.66 13.40 39.93
N TYR A 274 -1.86 13.53 38.60
CA TYR A 274 -3.14 13.31 37.92
C TYR A 274 -3.26 11.88 37.37
N ASP A 275 -3.13 10.87 38.23
CA ASP A 275 -3.17 9.44 37.85
C ASP A 275 -4.48 9.00 37.17
N SER A 276 -5.57 9.77 37.32
CA SER A 276 -6.88 9.51 36.74
C SER A 276 -7.12 10.25 35.41
N ALA A 277 -6.18 11.09 34.98
CA ALA A 277 -6.27 11.77 33.69
C ALA A 277 -5.82 10.85 32.56
N GLU A 278 -6.45 11.01 31.39
CA GLU A 278 -6.18 10.19 30.20
C GLU A 278 -6.03 11.09 28.98
N VAL A 279 -4.97 10.90 28.20
CA VAL A 279 -4.83 11.51 26.87
C VAL A 279 -5.73 10.76 25.89
N THR A 280 -6.76 11.42 25.40
CA THR A 280 -7.76 10.82 24.52
C THR A 280 -7.43 10.95 23.03
N ASP A 281 -6.78 12.05 22.65
CA ASP A 281 -6.39 12.33 21.25
C ASP A 281 -5.24 13.32 21.20
N VAL A 282 -4.41 13.18 20.16
CA VAL A 282 -3.35 14.14 19.80
C VAL A 282 -3.45 14.39 18.32
N SER A 283 -3.82 15.60 17.94
CA SER A 283 -4.02 16.00 16.54
C SER A 283 -3.19 17.22 16.15
N TRP A 284 -2.78 17.25 14.90
CA TRP A 284 -1.94 18.31 14.31
C TRP A 284 -2.77 19.23 13.44
N SER A 285 -2.64 20.53 13.62
CA SER A 285 -3.33 21.54 12.81
C SER A 285 -2.37 22.68 12.46
N GLY A 286 -1.79 22.59 11.26
CA GLY A 286 -0.77 23.54 10.81
C GLY A 286 0.44 23.55 11.72
N ASP A 287 0.68 24.64 12.42
CA ASP A 287 1.83 24.86 13.32
C ASP A 287 1.48 24.61 14.80
N SER A 288 0.34 24.00 15.08
CA SER A 288 -0.10 23.69 16.45
C SER A 288 -0.39 22.21 16.65
N VAL A 289 -0.16 21.72 17.86
CA VAL A 289 -0.56 20.38 18.31
C VAL A 289 -1.67 20.51 19.36
N THR A 290 -2.80 19.90 19.07
CA THR A 290 -3.95 19.85 20.00
C THR A 290 -3.92 18.52 20.75
N VAL A 291 -3.81 18.58 22.05
CA VAL A 291 -3.84 17.43 22.96
C VAL A 291 -5.15 17.43 23.72
N SER A 292 -5.97 16.42 23.53
CA SER A 292 -7.25 16.25 24.24
C SER A 292 -7.05 15.42 25.50
N VAL A 293 -7.33 16.00 26.66
CA VAL A 293 -7.17 15.36 27.95
C VAL A 293 -8.52 15.22 28.65
N LEU A 294 -8.83 14.02 29.10
CA LEU A 294 -9.97 13.73 29.97
C LEU A 294 -9.47 13.71 31.43
N ALA A 295 -9.90 14.64 32.28
CA ALA A 295 -9.51 14.70 33.67
C ALA A 295 -10.66 15.21 34.53
N PRO A 296 -10.80 14.72 35.80
CA PRO A 296 -11.85 15.18 36.73
C PRO A 296 -11.53 16.52 37.39
N GLN A 297 -10.28 16.98 37.37
CA GLN A 297 -9.77 18.18 38.02
C GLN A 297 -9.18 19.15 37.01
N GLU A 298 -8.92 20.41 37.43
CA GLU A 298 -8.19 21.39 36.62
C GLU A 298 -6.77 20.88 36.31
N LEU A 299 -6.31 21.12 35.09
CA LEU A 299 -4.98 20.66 34.61
C LEU A 299 -3.83 21.51 35.19
N PRO A 300 -2.62 20.98 35.29
CA PRO A 300 -1.43 21.74 35.67
C PRO A 300 -1.07 22.81 34.62
N PRO A 301 -0.16 23.76 34.93
CA PRO A 301 0.29 24.77 33.97
C PRO A 301 0.84 24.17 32.69
N ILE A 302 0.41 24.72 31.54
CA ILE A 302 0.73 24.18 30.19
C ILE A 302 2.19 24.49 29.79
N GLU A 303 2.83 25.46 30.45
CA GLU A 303 4.18 25.91 30.10
C GLU A 303 5.22 24.77 30.15
N ASP A 304 5.10 23.85 31.11
CA ASP A 304 6.02 22.70 31.27
C ASP A 304 5.83 21.70 30.13
N LEU A 305 4.59 21.47 29.71
CA LEU A 305 4.29 20.63 28.54
C LEU A 305 4.79 21.28 27.24
N GLN A 306 4.59 22.61 27.08
CA GLN A 306 5.08 23.35 25.92
C GLN A 306 6.60 23.20 25.78
N ASN A 307 7.36 23.45 26.87
CA ASN A 307 8.82 23.31 26.85
C ASN A 307 9.26 21.88 26.48
N THR A 308 8.58 20.86 26.98
CA THR A 308 8.89 19.47 26.65
C THR A 308 8.60 19.18 25.17
N VAL A 309 7.50 19.68 24.63
CA VAL A 309 7.15 19.50 23.20
C VAL A 309 8.11 20.26 22.30
N ASP A 310 8.58 21.44 22.68
CA ASP A 310 9.57 22.22 21.95
C ASP A 310 10.91 21.47 21.81
N ASP A 311 11.31 20.73 22.84
CA ASP A 311 12.52 19.88 22.80
C ASP A 311 12.33 18.61 21.92
N LEU A 312 11.10 18.13 21.75
CA LEU A 312 10.79 16.91 21.00
C LEU A 312 10.54 17.16 19.51
N VAL A 313 9.96 18.32 19.18
CA VAL A 313 9.46 18.61 17.83
C VAL A 313 10.27 19.74 17.19
N PRO A 314 10.93 19.53 16.04
CA PRO A 314 11.94 20.46 15.49
C PRO A 314 11.44 21.87 15.10
N TRP A 315 10.12 22.07 14.96
CA TRP A 315 9.55 23.39 14.56
C TRP A 315 8.77 24.09 15.69
N ASN A 316 8.90 23.62 16.92
CA ASN A 316 8.34 24.21 18.13
C ASN A 316 6.84 24.57 17.97
N PRO A 317 5.95 23.58 17.84
CA PRO A 317 4.53 23.82 17.61
C PRO A 317 3.86 24.39 18.85
N ASP A 318 2.88 25.27 18.68
CA ASP A 318 2.04 25.74 19.77
C ASP A 318 1.21 24.59 20.36
N VAL A 319 1.33 24.34 21.65
CA VAL A 319 0.55 23.30 22.34
C VAL A 319 -0.81 23.85 22.79
N VAL A 320 -1.87 23.27 22.27
CA VAL A 320 -3.26 23.56 22.65
C VAL A 320 -3.81 22.37 23.43
N VAL A 321 -4.13 22.56 24.70
CA VAL A 321 -4.75 21.49 25.50
C VAL A 321 -6.26 21.69 25.54
N VAL A 322 -6.99 20.69 25.08
CA VAL A 322 -8.46 20.63 25.17
C VAL A 322 -8.81 19.78 26.38
N HIS A 323 -9.26 20.43 27.45
CA HIS A 323 -9.65 19.76 28.67
C HIS A 323 -11.12 19.38 28.66
N THR A 324 -11.41 18.08 28.80
CA THR A 324 -12.75 17.55 28.99
C THR A 324 -12.90 17.10 30.43
N VAL A 325 -13.82 17.73 31.19
CA VAL A 325 -14.09 17.36 32.59
C VAL A 325 -14.92 16.08 32.64
N GLY A 326 -14.36 15.01 33.20
CA GLY A 326 -15.02 13.71 33.28
C GLY A 326 -14.07 12.60 33.75
N GLY A 327 -14.59 11.38 33.81
CA GLY A 327 -13.80 10.17 34.10
C GLY A 327 -14.46 8.95 33.48
N ARG A 328 -13.68 7.89 33.23
CA ARG A 328 -14.22 6.61 32.81
C ARG A 328 -14.91 5.88 33.96
N LEU A 329 -16.13 5.44 33.73
CA LEU A 329 -16.84 4.49 34.61
C LEU A 329 -16.68 3.10 33.97
N SER A 330 -15.97 2.18 34.65
CA SER A 330 -15.96 0.76 34.33
C SER A 330 -17.05 0.06 35.12
N PRO A 331 -17.84 -0.86 34.53
CA PRO A 331 -18.68 -1.74 35.34
C PRO A 331 -17.79 -2.62 36.21
N GLU A 332 -18.14 -2.76 37.48
CA GLU A 332 -17.52 -3.69 38.44
C GLU A 332 -17.68 -5.15 38.03
#